data_da59df6f41e6de6c51f8f5c22c6c6cff
#
_entry.id   da59df6f41e6de6c51f8f5c22c6c6cff
#
_cell.length_a   1.000
_cell.length_b   1.000
_cell.length_c   1.000
_cell.angle_alpha   90.00
_cell.angle_beta   90.00
_cell.angle_gamma   90.00
#
_symmetry.space_group_name_H-M   'P 1'
#
loop_
_entity.id
_entity.type
_entity.pdbx_description
1 polymer ?
#
loop_
_entity_poly.entity_id
_entity_poly.type
_entity_poly.pdbx_seq_one_letter_code
_entity_poly.pdbx_strand_id
1 'polypeptide(L)'
;VKSGYLFPCILYGPPGSGKTSFAKVLERVFSWNFLYFRGSSGQISELKKTLSQWSKQRSRTAPLVLFVDEIHRLNKSQQDFFLPLVESGAVVLIGATTENPGFEINPALLSRCKVLVFKALSEDDLVTIQKRALEKDEYLISLGVVAREDLLRQIAQMSGGDARFALTTLEMVMEFARAEGREKATPELLSQLLEGGRQLTARKRSEEHYDLVSAFIKSLRGSDPDAALYYLVRMIDAGEDPRFIARRMVILASEDVGLADPMALLIAVAAAQAVEHVGLPECILNLAEAAVYLSVTPKSNAVYRGVSNARKAAKEHPEAQVPLKLRNPVTKMMKEWGYGEGYLYPHDYGGFVKESYLPDVLKGRVFYHPTNFGKEKQITERLKRLWDGLKDYGNQNR
;
A
#
# COMPACT_ATOMS: atom_id res chain seq x y z
N VAL A 1 8.04 -14.83 -23.77
CA VAL A 1 8.18 -14.16 -25.07
C VAL A 1 8.69 -15.15 -26.11
N LYS A 2 9.80 -15.88 -25.85
CA LYS A 2 10.36 -16.85 -26.80
C LYS A 2 9.41 -18.01 -27.17
N SER A 3 8.46 -18.36 -26.28
CA SER A 3 7.47 -19.45 -26.52
C SER A 3 6.25 -19.03 -27.34
N GLY A 4 6.10 -17.75 -27.68
CA GLY A 4 4.91 -17.21 -28.37
C GLY A 4 3.63 -17.24 -27.54
N TYR A 5 3.72 -17.57 -26.24
CA TYR A 5 2.58 -17.64 -25.32
C TYR A 5 2.60 -16.50 -24.30
N LEU A 6 1.47 -15.81 -24.17
CA LEU A 6 1.23 -14.78 -23.18
C LEU A 6 0.16 -15.28 -22.18
N PHE A 7 0.36 -15.01 -20.89
CA PHE A 7 -0.54 -15.43 -19.82
C PHE A 7 -0.99 -14.22 -19.00
N PRO A 8 -2.15 -14.29 -18.33
CA PRO A 8 -2.58 -13.23 -17.44
C PRO A 8 -1.55 -12.98 -16.32
N CYS A 9 -1.18 -11.71 -16.14
CA CYS A 9 -0.17 -11.35 -15.14
C CYS A 9 -0.41 -9.98 -14.51
N ILE A 10 0.14 -9.81 -13.30
CA ILE A 10 0.21 -8.54 -12.57
C ILE A 10 1.67 -8.12 -12.52
N LEU A 11 1.98 -6.97 -13.11
CA LEU A 11 3.30 -6.34 -13.07
C LEU A 11 3.36 -5.48 -11.79
N TYR A 12 4.13 -5.92 -10.82
CA TYR A 12 4.28 -5.23 -9.53
C TYR A 12 5.68 -4.62 -9.40
N GLY A 13 5.77 -3.35 -9.00
CA GLY A 13 7.06 -2.70 -8.72
C GLY A 13 6.96 -1.18 -8.67
N PRO A 14 8.06 -0.49 -8.30
CA PRO A 14 8.08 0.95 -8.10
C PRO A 14 7.76 1.73 -9.38
N PRO A 15 7.37 3.03 -9.28
CA PRO A 15 7.18 3.88 -10.45
C PRO A 15 8.46 3.93 -11.28
N GLY A 16 8.33 4.19 -12.58
CA GLY A 16 9.47 4.31 -13.51
C GLY A 16 10.28 3.03 -13.78
N SER A 17 9.91 1.87 -13.18
CA SER A 17 10.60 0.58 -13.38
C SER A 17 10.34 -0.11 -14.73
N GLY A 18 9.61 0.53 -15.64
CA GLY A 18 9.40 0.03 -17.00
C GLY A 18 8.18 -0.86 -17.22
N LYS A 19 7.23 -0.98 -16.27
CA LYS A 19 6.01 -1.83 -16.40
C LYS A 19 5.19 -1.52 -17.68
N THR A 20 4.86 -0.26 -17.91
CA THR A 20 4.10 0.18 -19.09
C THR A 20 4.94 0.03 -20.37
N SER A 21 6.24 0.30 -20.29
CA SER A 21 7.17 0.08 -21.42
C SER A 21 7.27 -1.39 -21.80
N PHE A 22 7.24 -2.30 -20.82
CA PHE A 22 7.21 -3.74 -21.06
C PHE A 22 5.94 -4.14 -21.84
N ALA A 23 4.76 -3.62 -21.50
CA ALA A 23 3.54 -3.88 -22.25
C ALA A 23 3.64 -3.39 -23.71
N LYS A 24 4.23 -2.21 -23.94
CA LYS A 24 4.47 -1.70 -25.31
C LYS A 24 5.47 -2.55 -26.10
N VAL A 25 6.48 -3.14 -25.44
CA VAL A 25 7.39 -4.10 -26.09
C VAL A 25 6.64 -5.37 -26.47
N LEU A 26 5.77 -5.89 -25.59
CA LEU A 26 4.93 -7.05 -25.92
C LEU A 26 4.02 -6.78 -27.11
N GLU A 27 3.41 -5.61 -27.20
CA GLU A 27 2.58 -5.19 -28.33
C GLU A 27 3.35 -5.23 -29.66
N ARG A 28 4.62 -4.80 -29.65
CA ARG A 28 5.48 -4.84 -30.86
C ARG A 28 5.93 -6.25 -31.23
N VAL A 29 6.10 -7.12 -30.24
CA VAL A 29 6.60 -8.49 -30.44
C VAL A 29 5.47 -9.44 -30.84
N PHE A 30 4.28 -9.25 -30.28
CA PHE A 30 3.11 -10.04 -30.57
C PHE A 30 2.19 -9.27 -31.51
N SER A 31 1.85 -9.85 -32.67
CA SER A 31 0.87 -9.27 -33.60
C SER A 31 -0.58 -9.42 -33.06
N TRP A 32 -0.78 -9.18 -31.79
CA TRP A 32 -2.09 -9.27 -31.11
C TRP A 32 -2.71 -7.90 -30.94
N ASN A 33 -4.01 -7.85 -30.71
CA ASN A 33 -4.69 -6.59 -30.40
C ASN A 33 -4.43 -6.20 -28.93
N PHE A 34 -3.94 -5.00 -28.70
CA PHE A 34 -3.73 -4.43 -27.36
C PHE A 34 -4.76 -3.33 -27.10
N LEU A 35 -5.39 -3.39 -25.93
CA LEU A 35 -6.27 -2.35 -25.41
C LEU A 35 -5.68 -1.84 -24.10
N TYR A 36 -5.45 -0.53 -24.04
CA TYR A 36 -4.93 0.13 -22.85
C TYR A 36 -6.07 0.77 -22.04
N PHE A 37 -6.11 0.48 -20.77
CA PHE A 37 -7.07 1.05 -19.82
C PHE A 37 -6.33 1.56 -18.59
N ARG A 38 -6.70 2.74 -18.09
CA ARG A 38 -6.11 3.31 -16.89
C ARG A 38 -7.12 3.27 -15.75
N GLY A 39 -6.77 2.58 -14.64
CA GLY A 39 -7.62 2.41 -13.47
C GLY A 39 -7.98 3.72 -12.74
N SER A 40 -7.12 4.74 -12.84
CA SER A 40 -7.31 6.04 -12.16
C SER A 40 -8.31 6.97 -12.85
N SER A 41 -8.51 6.87 -14.16
CA SER A 41 -9.33 7.80 -14.95
C SER A 41 -10.34 7.13 -15.89
N GLY A 42 -10.21 5.80 -16.10
CA GLY A 42 -11.05 5.05 -17.01
C GLY A 42 -12.40 4.65 -16.39
N GLN A 43 -13.50 4.82 -17.13
CA GLN A 43 -14.81 4.30 -16.73
C GLN A 43 -14.98 2.85 -17.20
N ILE A 44 -15.28 1.94 -16.27
CA ILE A 44 -15.55 0.52 -16.59
C ILE A 44 -16.70 0.38 -17.61
N SER A 45 -17.67 1.29 -17.60
CA SER A 45 -18.77 1.32 -18.58
C SER A 45 -18.29 1.51 -20.03
N GLU A 46 -17.26 2.34 -20.23
CA GLU A 46 -16.66 2.55 -21.56
C GLU A 46 -15.83 1.33 -21.98
N LEU A 47 -15.08 0.75 -21.05
CA LEU A 47 -14.35 -0.48 -21.29
C LEU A 47 -15.28 -1.62 -21.70
N LYS A 48 -16.45 -1.75 -21.03
CA LYS A 48 -17.49 -2.74 -21.41
C LYS A 48 -18.00 -2.54 -22.83
N LYS A 49 -18.26 -1.30 -23.25
CA LYS A 49 -18.69 -0.98 -24.61
C LYS A 49 -17.63 -1.37 -25.64
N THR A 50 -16.37 -1.00 -25.40
CA THR A 50 -15.24 -1.31 -26.28
C THR A 50 -15.04 -2.83 -26.43
N LEU A 51 -15.09 -3.58 -25.33
CA LEU A 51 -14.96 -5.04 -25.35
C LEU A 51 -16.16 -5.71 -26.05
N SER A 52 -17.38 -5.19 -25.90
CA SER A 52 -18.55 -5.72 -26.59
C SER A 52 -18.51 -5.49 -28.10
N GLN A 53 -18.00 -4.34 -28.54
CA GLN A 53 -17.78 -4.04 -29.96
C GLN A 53 -16.70 -4.96 -30.54
N TRP A 54 -15.58 -5.12 -29.82
CA TRP A 54 -14.51 -6.01 -30.25
C TRP A 54 -14.99 -7.47 -30.36
N SER A 55 -15.80 -7.96 -29.42
CA SER A 55 -16.32 -9.33 -29.45
C SER A 55 -17.22 -9.63 -30.67
N LYS A 56 -17.91 -8.60 -31.19
CA LYS A 56 -18.75 -8.70 -32.39
C LYS A 56 -17.95 -8.71 -33.70
N GLN A 57 -16.76 -8.08 -33.69
CA GLN A 57 -15.87 -7.99 -34.85
C GLN A 57 -14.85 -9.13 -34.93
N ARG A 58 -14.89 -10.09 -34.00
CA ARG A 58 -13.87 -11.12 -33.79
C ARG A 58 -13.65 -11.99 -35.04
N SER A 59 -12.56 -11.74 -35.75
CA SER A 59 -11.87 -12.77 -36.51
C SER A 59 -11.17 -13.70 -35.52
N ARG A 60 -11.38 -15.01 -35.62
CA ARG A 60 -11.04 -16.05 -34.62
C ARG A 60 -9.55 -16.27 -34.32
N THR A 61 -8.63 -15.43 -34.75
CA THR A 61 -7.21 -15.78 -34.90
C THR A 61 -6.25 -15.21 -33.86
N ALA A 62 -6.60 -14.14 -33.09
CA ALA A 62 -5.69 -13.63 -32.08
C ALA A 62 -6.46 -13.19 -30.81
N PRO A 63 -5.96 -13.50 -29.59
CA PRO A 63 -6.54 -13.02 -28.33
C PRO A 63 -6.35 -11.51 -28.20
N LEU A 64 -7.24 -10.86 -27.44
CA LEU A 64 -7.08 -9.46 -27.03
C LEU A 64 -6.22 -9.40 -25.76
N VAL A 65 -5.20 -8.55 -25.77
CA VAL A 65 -4.46 -8.20 -24.56
C VAL A 65 -5.06 -6.93 -23.96
N LEU A 66 -5.52 -7.01 -22.73
CA LEU A 66 -5.99 -5.85 -21.97
C LEU A 66 -4.92 -5.46 -20.97
N PHE A 67 -4.27 -4.32 -21.22
CA PHE A 67 -3.35 -3.71 -20.26
C PHE A 67 -4.11 -2.74 -19.37
N VAL A 68 -4.11 -2.99 -18.05
CA VAL A 68 -4.75 -2.14 -17.04
C VAL A 68 -3.67 -1.49 -16.19
N ASP A 69 -3.40 -0.20 -16.46
CA ASP A 69 -2.46 0.58 -15.65
C ASP A 69 -3.12 1.04 -14.33
N GLU A 70 -2.37 1.03 -13.24
CA GLU A 70 -2.85 1.34 -11.89
C GLU A 70 -4.09 0.52 -11.49
N ILE A 71 -4.07 -0.78 -11.72
CA ILE A 71 -5.21 -1.68 -11.45
C ILE A 71 -5.70 -1.62 -9.99
N HIS A 72 -4.83 -1.24 -9.04
CA HIS A 72 -5.15 -1.03 -7.62
C HIS A 72 -6.12 0.15 -7.38
N ARG A 73 -6.27 1.06 -8.34
CA ARG A 73 -7.26 2.16 -8.26
C ARG A 73 -8.69 1.70 -8.51
N LEU A 74 -8.88 0.53 -9.07
CA LEU A 74 -10.20 -0.08 -9.24
C LEU A 74 -10.62 -0.75 -7.93
N ASN A 75 -11.86 -0.52 -7.50
CA ASN A 75 -12.41 -1.24 -6.35
C ASN A 75 -12.61 -2.73 -6.67
N LYS A 76 -12.80 -3.56 -5.63
CA LYS A 76 -12.91 -5.02 -5.79
C LYS A 76 -14.03 -5.44 -6.73
N SER A 77 -15.19 -4.79 -6.67
CA SER A 77 -16.33 -5.05 -7.57
C SER A 77 -16.01 -4.71 -9.04
N GLN A 78 -15.20 -3.67 -9.26
CA GLN A 78 -14.71 -3.34 -10.60
C GLN A 78 -13.68 -4.35 -11.11
N GLN A 79 -12.85 -4.86 -10.22
CA GLN A 79 -11.88 -5.93 -10.56
C GLN A 79 -12.58 -7.25 -10.87
N ASP A 80 -13.72 -7.56 -10.25
CA ASP A 80 -14.54 -8.75 -10.55
C ASP A 80 -14.99 -8.82 -12.01
N PHE A 81 -15.13 -7.67 -12.66
CA PHE A 81 -15.46 -7.60 -14.08
C PHE A 81 -14.44 -8.35 -14.97
N PHE A 82 -13.18 -8.42 -14.57
CA PHE A 82 -12.14 -9.09 -15.34
C PHE A 82 -12.17 -10.61 -15.20
N LEU A 83 -12.76 -11.16 -14.13
CA LEU A 83 -12.77 -12.60 -13.86
C LEU A 83 -13.32 -13.43 -15.01
N PRO A 84 -14.57 -13.21 -15.50
CA PRO A 84 -15.12 -14.00 -16.59
C PRO A 84 -14.35 -13.84 -17.90
N LEU A 85 -13.71 -12.69 -18.12
CA LEU A 85 -12.91 -12.43 -19.33
C LEU A 85 -11.60 -13.22 -19.32
N VAL A 86 -10.96 -13.33 -18.15
CA VAL A 86 -9.72 -14.08 -17.96
C VAL A 86 -10.01 -15.58 -17.97
N GLU A 87 -11.08 -16.05 -17.32
CA GLU A 87 -11.49 -17.47 -17.26
C GLU A 87 -11.88 -18.03 -18.61
N SER A 88 -12.59 -17.26 -19.42
CA SER A 88 -12.97 -17.69 -20.77
C SER A 88 -11.83 -17.64 -21.79
N GLY A 89 -10.67 -17.07 -21.42
CA GLY A 89 -9.57 -16.82 -22.35
C GLY A 89 -9.90 -15.77 -23.42
N ALA A 90 -11.00 -15.05 -23.28
CA ALA A 90 -11.40 -13.99 -24.21
C ALA A 90 -10.40 -12.84 -24.23
N VAL A 91 -9.74 -12.61 -23.10
CA VAL A 91 -8.77 -11.53 -22.87
C VAL A 91 -7.57 -12.08 -22.09
N VAL A 92 -6.37 -11.68 -22.50
CA VAL A 92 -5.16 -11.83 -21.68
C VAL A 92 -4.98 -10.55 -20.88
N LEU A 93 -5.20 -10.60 -19.57
CA LEU A 93 -5.07 -9.45 -18.68
C LEU A 93 -3.61 -9.23 -18.29
N ILE A 94 -3.13 -8.00 -18.45
CA ILE A 94 -1.87 -7.53 -17.90
C ILE A 94 -2.18 -6.33 -16.98
N GLY A 95 -2.23 -6.54 -15.67
CA GLY A 95 -2.41 -5.47 -14.69
C GLY A 95 -1.06 -4.89 -14.27
N ALA A 96 -0.94 -3.56 -14.15
CA ALA A 96 0.24 -2.90 -13.57
C ALA A 96 -0.14 -2.20 -12.26
N THR A 97 0.71 -2.33 -11.25
CA THR A 97 0.52 -1.71 -9.94
C THR A 97 1.83 -1.35 -9.27
N THR A 98 1.82 -0.28 -8.47
CA THR A 98 2.90 0.08 -7.54
C THR A 98 2.63 -0.43 -6.12
N GLU A 99 1.38 -0.80 -5.83
CA GLU A 99 0.94 -1.29 -4.52
C GLU A 99 1.04 -2.81 -4.43
N ASN A 100 1.12 -3.35 -3.20
CA ASN A 100 1.26 -4.79 -2.99
C ASN A 100 0.02 -5.55 -3.49
N PRO A 101 0.16 -6.42 -4.51
CA PRO A 101 -0.97 -7.12 -5.11
C PRO A 101 -1.78 -7.98 -4.12
N GLY A 102 -1.13 -8.49 -3.07
CA GLY A 102 -1.79 -9.32 -2.06
C GLY A 102 -2.82 -8.58 -1.21
N PHE A 103 -2.75 -7.24 -1.16
CA PHE A 103 -3.71 -6.42 -0.43
C PHE A 103 -4.73 -5.73 -1.35
N GLU A 104 -4.27 -5.29 -2.52
CA GLU A 104 -5.02 -4.40 -3.40
C GLU A 104 -5.79 -5.15 -4.50
N ILE A 105 -5.30 -6.32 -4.91
CA ILE A 105 -5.96 -7.09 -5.97
C ILE A 105 -6.93 -8.10 -5.36
N ASN A 106 -8.10 -8.25 -6.00
CA ASN A 106 -9.07 -9.28 -5.62
C ASN A 106 -8.40 -10.66 -5.62
N PRO A 107 -8.48 -11.43 -4.52
CA PRO A 107 -7.87 -12.76 -4.41
C PRO A 107 -8.27 -13.72 -5.54
N ALA A 108 -9.52 -13.67 -6.01
CA ALA A 108 -9.99 -14.50 -7.11
C ALA A 108 -9.30 -14.13 -8.44
N LEU A 109 -9.06 -12.84 -8.70
CA LEU A 109 -8.32 -12.38 -9.87
C LEU A 109 -6.83 -12.72 -9.74
N LEU A 110 -6.25 -12.48 -8.56
CA LEU A 110 -4.84 -12.76 -8.28
C LEU A 110 -4.49 -14.25 -8.44
N SER A 111 -5.39 -15.16 -8.06
CA SER A 111 -5.19 -16.61 -8.22
C SER A 111 -5.09 -17.07 -9.68
N ARG A 112 -5.59 -16.26 -10.62
CA ARG A 112 -5.59 -16.52 -12.06
C ARG A 112 -4.48 -15.79 -12.81
N CYS A 113 -3.72 -14.94 -12.11
CA CYS A 113 -2.66 -14.14 -12.68
C CYS A 113 -1.30 -14.52 -12.06
N LYS A 114 -0.25 -14.51 -12.86
CA LYS A 114 1.12 -14.60 -12.33
C LYS A 114 1.61 -13.22 -11.92
N VAL A 115 2.20 -13.09 -10.74
CA VAL A 115 2.83 -11.83 -10.31
C VAL A 115 4.26 -11.78 -10.83
N LEU A 116 4.57 -10.75 -11.60
CA LEU A 116 5.91 -10.46 -12.11
C LEU A 116 6.44 -9.22 -11.36
N VAL A 117 7.52 -9.41 -10.60
CA VAL A 117 8.10 -8.34 -9.78
C VAL A 117 9.12 -7.55 -10.60
N PHE A 118 8.87 -6.27 -10.75
CA PHE A 118 9.78 -5.29 -11.34
C PHE A 118 10.57 -4.62 -10.20
N LYS A 119 11.89 -4.75 -10.24
CA LYS A 119 12.77 -4.06 -9.30
C LYS A 119 13.01 -2.62 -9.74
N ALA A 120 13.40 -1.76 -8.81
CA ALA A 120 13.96 -0.45 -9.13
C ALA A 120 15.17 -0.64 -10.07
N LEU A 121 15.33 0.25 -11.03
CA LEU A 121 16.46 0.23 -11.94
C LEU A 121 17.74 0.64 -11.19
N SER A 122 18.87 0.01 -11.52
CA SER A 122 20.16 0.42 -10.99
C SER A 122 20.63 1.77 -11.58
N GLU A 123 21.59 2.41 -10.94
CA GLU A 123 22.19 3.63 -11.48
C GLU A 123 22.79 3.41 -12.89
N ASP A 124 23.46 2.27 -13.11
CA ASP A 124 24.03 1.91 -14.40
C ASP A 124 22.97 1.65 -15.46
N ASP A 125 21.83 1.05 -15.10
CA ASP A 125 20.68 0.90 -16.01
C ASP A 125 20.14 2.26 -16.42
N LEU A 126 19.99 3.21 -15.47
CA LEU A 126 19.52 4.55 -15.73
C LEU A 126 20.48 5.35 -16.61
N VAL A 127 21.80 5.26 -16.36
CA VAL A 127 22.82 5.87 -17.25
C VAL A 127 22.71 5.30 -18.65
N THR A 128 22.53 3.99 -18.78
CA THR A 128 22.36 3.32 -20.08
C THR A 128 21.10 3.82 -20.81
N ILE A 129 19.99 3.98 -20.09
CA ILE A 129 18.73 4.51 -20.66
C ILE A 129 18.91 5.95 -21.12
N GLN A 130 19.57 6.80 -20.33
CA GLN A 130 19.86 8.19 -20.68
C GLN A 130 20.78 8.28 -21.92
N LYS A 131 21.85 7.48 -21.99
CA LYS A 131 22.73 7.42 -23.17
C LYS A 131 21.95 7.03 -24.43
N ARG A 132 21.07 6.02 -24.34
CA ARG A 132 20.20 5.62 -25.47
C ARG A 132 19.22 6.73 -25.88
N ALA A 133 18.69 7.50 -24.94
CA ALA A 133 17.84 8.64 -25.26
C ALA A 133 18.63 9.71 -26.03
N LEU A 134 19.82 10.06 -25.58
CA LEU A 134 20.70 11.02 -26.28
C LEU A 134 21.09 10.57 -27.69
N GLU A 135 21.19 9.27 -27.93
CA GLU A 135 21.55 8.68 -29.24
C GLU A 135 20.36 8.56 -30.21
N LYS A 136 19.13 8.40 -29.72
CA LYS A 136 17.97 7.98 -30.53
C LYS A 136 16.78 8.93 -30.51
N ASP A 137 16.69 9.81 -29.54
CA ASP A 137 15.59 10.75 -29.44
C ASP A 137 15.88 11.97 -30.33
N GLU A 138 15.08 12.13 -31.38
CA GLU A 138 15.24 13.18 -32.38
C GLU A 138 15.20 14.58 -31.77
N TYR A 139 14.38 14.76 -30.72
CA TYR A 139 14.27 16.03 -30.01
C TYR A 139 15.55 16.35 -29.24
N LEU A 140 16.05 15.42 -28.42
CA LEU A 140 17.30 15.63 -27.68
C LEU A 140 18.50 15.85 -28.60
N ILE A 141 18.56 15.14 -29.73
CA ILE A 141 19.60 15.32 -30.75
C ILE A 141 19.50 16.74 -31.37
N SER A 142 18.27 17.19 -31.64
CA SER A 142 18.05 18.55 -32.24
C SER A 142 18.46 19.69 -31.34
N LEU A 143 18.60 19.47 -30.02
CA LEU A 143 19.08 20.50 -29.09
C LEU A 143 20.55 20.88 -29.32
N GLY A 144 21.36 19.98 -29.91
CA GLY A 144 22.78 20.24 -30.21
C GLY A 144 23.67 20.39 -28.97
N VAL A 145 23.20 19.93 -27.81
CA VAL A 145 23.88 20.00 -26.51
C VAL A 145 24.46 18.63 -26.17
N VAL A 146 25.68 18.59 -25.65
CA VAL A 146 26.31 17.33 -25.20
C VAL A 146 26.18 17.19 -23.68
N ALA A 147 25.54 16.08 -23.23
CA ALA A 147 25.50 15.80 -21.82
C ALA A 147 26.76 15.06 -21.34
N ARG A 148 27.37 15.55 -20.26
CA ARG A 148 28.56 14.93 -19.65
C ARG A 148 28.17 13.68 -18.85
N GLU A 149 29.07 12.70 -18.78
CA GLU A 149 28.80 11.41 -18.09
C GLU A 149 28.59 11.59 -16.57
N ASP A 150 29.29 12.55 -15.95
CA ASP A 150 29.09 12.89 -14.54
C ASP A 150 27.69 13.45 -14.28
N LEU A 151 27.13 14.25 -15.20
CA LEU A 151 25.73 14.68 -15.14
C LEU A 151 24.77 13.49 -15.22
N LEU A 152 24.99 12.54 -16.14
CA LEU A 152 24.10 11.36 -16.27
C LEU A 152 24.12 10.51 -15.01
N ARG A 153 25.27 10.33 -14.38
CA ARG A 153 25.39 9.62 -13.10
C ARG A 153 24.70 10.37 -11.95
N GLN A 154 24.85 11.69 -11.88
CA GLN A 154 24.17 12.49 -10.87
C GLN A 154 22.63 12.41 -11.02
N ILE A 155 22.12 12.52 -12.25
CA ILE A 155 20.69 12.33 -12.53
C ILE A 155 20.25 10.92 -12.15
N ALA A 156 21.02 9.88 -12.47
CA ALA A 156 20.70 8.50 -12.13
C ALA A 156 20.62 8.29 -10.63
N GLN A 157 21.57 8.81 -9.84
CA GLN A 157 21.55 8.79 -8.37
C GLN A 157 20.30 9.48 -7.81
N MET A 158 19.99 10.69 -8.33
CA MET A 158 18.82 11.44 -7.90
C MET A 158 17.49 10.75 -8.24
N SER A 159 17.45 9.91 -9.27
CA SER A 159 16.23 9.28 -9.78
C SER A 159 15.74 8.10 -8.93
N GLY A 160 16.58 7.50 -8.08
CA GLY A 160 16.20 6.39 -7.20
C GLY A 160 15.61 5.16 -7.89
N GLY A 161 16.01 4.91 -9.13
CA GLY A 161 15.52 3.79 -9.91
C GLY A 161 14.30 4.13 -10.78
N ASP A 162 13.89 5.40 -10.87
CA ASP A 162 12.79 5.87 -11.72
C ASP A 162 13.33 6.44 -13.05
N ALA A 163 13.18 5.67 -14.14
CA ALA A 163 13.62 6.09 -15.48
C ALA A 163 12.84 7.28 -16.04
N ARG A 164 11.57 7.46 -15.66
CA ARG A 164 10.77 8.60 -16.11
C ARG A 164 11.34 9.89 -15.54
N PHE A 165 11.64 9.88 -14.24
CA PHE A 165 12.27 11.01 -13.58
C PHE A 165 13.65 11.32 -14.21
N ALA A 166 14.48 10.28 -14.44
CA ALA A 166 15.80 10.46 -15.04
C ALA A 166 15.74 11.11 -16.43
N LEU A 167 14.84 10.62 -17.30
CA LEU A 167 14.69 11.14 -18.66
C LEU A 167 14.11 12.56 -18.68
N THR A 168 13.09 12.84 -17.87
CA THR A 168 12.52 14.21 -17.77
C THR A 168 13.54 15.21 -17.25
N THR A 169 14.35 14.83 -16.25
CA THR A 169 15.40 15.68 -15.70
C THR A 169 16.50 15.92 -16.74
N LEU A 170 16.90 14.90 -17.49
CA LEU A 170 17.86 15.02 -18.58
C LEU A 170 17.37 16.04 -19.62
N GLU A 171 16.13 15.86 -20.10
CA GLU A 171 15.50 16.77 -21.07
C GLU A 171 15.52 18.22 -20.58
N MET A 172 15.08 18.47 -19.34
CA MET A 172 15.06 19.81 -18.74
C MET A 172 16.45 20.45 -18.67
N VAL A 173 17.48 19.71 -18.29
CA VAL A 173 18.85 20.24 -18.21
C VAL A 173 19.41 20.51 -19.59
N MET A 174 19.12 19.69 -20.58
CA MET A 174 19.52 19.87 -21.98
C MET A 174 18.85 21.13 -22.57
N GLU A 175 17.54 21.31 -22.36
CA GLU A 175 16.82 22.52 -22.78
C GLU A 175 17.38 23.80 -22.11
N PHE A 176 17.64 23.72 -20.79
CA PHE A 176 18.22 24.85 -20.06
C PHE A 176 19.61 25.21 -20.58
N ALA A 177 20.46 24.20 -20.84
CA ALA A 177 21.76 24.43 -21.44
C ALA A 177 21.66 25.13 -22.80
N ARG A 178 20.73 24.72 -23.65
CA ARG A 178 20.48 25.38 -24.96
C ARG A 178 19.99 26.81 -24.80
N ALA A 179 19.06 27.06 -23.87
CA ALA A 179 18.53 28.39 -23.60
C ALA A 179 19.64 29.37 -23.13
N GLU A 180 20.60 28.85 -22.35
CA GLU A 180 21.79 29.60 -21.90
C GLU A 180 22.90 29.70 -22.97
N GLY A 181 22.67 29.15 -24.18
CA GLY A 181 23.65 29.17 -25.26
C GLY A 181 24.87 28.28 -24.99
N ARG A 182 24.77 27.28 -24.15
CA ARG A 182 25.85 26.37 -23.78
C ARG A 182 25.84 25.12 -24.65
N GLU A 183 27.00 24.70 -25.11
CA GLU A 183 27.17 23.48 -25.90
C GLU A 183 27.15 22.20 -25.03
N LYS A 184 27.31 22.33 -23.69
CA LYS A 184 27.42 21.19 -22.76
C LYS A 184 26.50 21.36 -21.60
N ALA A 185 25.72 20.30 -21.31
CA ALA A 185 24.97 20.14 -20.06
C ALA A 185 25.88 19.54 -18.99
N THR A 186 25.98 20.19 -17.85
CA THR A 186 26.91 19.82 -16.75
C THR A 186 26.17 19.69 -15.40
N PRO A 187 26.81 19.06 -14.38
CA PRO A 187 26.28 18.99 -13.02
C PRO A 187 25.96 20.36 -12.41
N GLU A 188 26.78 21.39 -12.74
CA GLU A 188 26.57 22.74 -12.22
C GLU A 188 25.28 23.36 -12.78
N LEU A 189 24.99 23.10 -14.08
CA LEU A 189 23.74 23.54 -14.70
C LEU A 189 22.52 22.84 -14.08
N LEU A 190 22.64 21.56 -13.78
CA LEU A 190 21.61 20.84 -13.02
C LEU A 190 21.39 21.52 -11.67
N SER A 191 22.44 21.86 -10.93
CA SER A 191 22.34 22.54 -9.64
C SER A 191 21.66 23.91 -9.77
N GLN A 192 22.04 24.73 -10.78
CA GLN A 192 21.40 26.01 -11.07
C GLN A 192 19.90 25.87 -11.41
N LEU A 193 19.55 24.88 -12.23
CA LEU A 193 18.15 24.56 -12.54
C LEU A 193 17.37 24.20 -11.28
N LEU A 194 18.02 23.48 -10.35
CA LEU A 194 17.45 23.07 -9.08
C LEU A 194 17.22 24.24 -8.11
N GLU A 195 18.15 25.16 -8.04
CA GLU A 195 18.07 26.38 -7.20
C GLU A 195 17.05 27.38 -7.73
N GLY A 196 16.91 27.48 -9.06
CA GLY A 196 15.97 28.39 -9.72
C GLY A 196 14.53 27.89 -9.85
N GLY A 197 14.28 26.62 -9.67
CA GLY A 197 12.99 25.98 -9.91
C GLY A 197 12.47 25.14 -8.74
N ARG A 198 11.29 25.46 -8.25
CA ARG A 198 10.54 24.75 -7.20
C ARG A 198 10.25 23.23 -7.47
N GLN A 199 10.79 22.62 -8.52
CA GLN A 199 10.35 21.28 -8.99
C GLN A 199 11.28 20.10 -8.70
N LEU A 200 12.50 20.27 -8.21
CA LEU A 200 13.41 19.17 -7.91
C LEU A 200 13.39 18.70 -6.45
N THR A 201 12.41 19.11 -5.75
CA THR A 201 12.09 18.67 -4.40
C THR A 201 11.57 17.23 -4.29
N ALA A 202 11.34 16.49 -5.40
CA ALA A 202 10.64 15.20 -5.31
C ALA A 202 11.43 14.09 -4.61
N ARG A 203 12.76 14.01 -4.73
CA ARG A 203 13.56 12.95 -4.10
C ARG A 203 14.17 13.38 -2.75
N LYS A 204 14.73 14.57 -2.64
CA LYS A 204 15.01 15.14 -1.31
C LYS A 204 13.73 15.21 -0.49
N ARG A 205 12.58 15.49 -1.14
CA ARG A 205 11.26 15.38 -0.54
C ARG A 205 10.89 13.94 -0.18
N SER A 206 11.24 12.89 -0.92
CA SER A 206 10.85 11.54 -0.54
C SER A 206 11.68 11.01 0.64
N GLU A 207 12.99 11.24 0.70
CA GLU A 207 13.80 10.89 1.85
C GLU A 207 13.45 11.79 3.05
N GLU A 208 13.40 13.10 2.87
CA GLU A 208 12.95 14.05 3.88
C GLU A 208 11.48 13.81 4.28
N HIS A 209 10.62 13.41 3.34
CA HIS A 209 9.25 12.98 3.60
C HIS A 209 9.19 11.76 4.52
N TYR A 210 9.94 10.67 4.21
CA TYR A 210 10.00 9.50 5.06
C TYR A 210 10.59 9.82 6.43
N ASP A 211 11.58 10.70 6.50
CA ASP A 211 12.19 11.14 7.75
C ASP A 211 11.23 11.99 8.58
N LEU A 212 10.51 12.93 7.96
CA LEU A 212 9.51 13.76 8.62
C LEU A 212 8.35 12.92 9.17
N VAL A 213 7.80 12.01 8.35
CA VAL A 213 6.73 11.08 8.78
C VAL A 213 7.22 10.19 9.93
N SER A 214 8.44 9.66 9.82
CA SER A 214 9.04 8.82 10.86
C SER A 214 9.28 9.62 12.15
N ALA A 215 9.77 10.85 12.05
CA ALA A 215 9.96 11.75 13.19
C ALA A 215 8.64 12.11 13.85
N PHE A 216 7.61 12.45 13.07
CA PHE A 216 6.27 12.73 13.55
C PHE A 216 5.69 11.56 14.37
N ILE A 217 5.69 10.35 13.78
CA ILE A 217 5.17 9.15 14.46
C ILE A 217 5.98 8.80 15.71
N LYS A 218 7.32 8.95 15.67
CA LYS A 218 8.17 8.73 16.83
C LYS A 218 7.93 9.76 17.94
N SER A 219 7.64 11.02 17.59
CA SER A 219 7.29 12.07 18.56
C SER A 219 5.97 11.76 19.26
N LEU A 220 4.94 11.35 18.50
CA LEU A 220 3.66 10.90 19.07
C LEU A 220 3.84 9.72 20.02
N ARG A 221 4.64 8.71 19.59
CA ARG A 221 4.95 7.52 20.39
C ARG A 221 5.80 7.85 21.62
N GLY A 222 6.72 8.78 21.48
CA GLY A 222 7.61 9.27 22.55
C GLY A 222 6.96 10.25 23.50
N SER A 223 5.69 10.60 23.29
CA SER A 223 4.94 11.54 24.14
C SER A 223 5.52 12.96 24.15
N ASP A 224 6.02 13.43 23.01
CA ASP A 224 6.51 14.78 22.78
C ASP A 224 5.53 15.57 21.89
N PRO A 225 4.59 16.33 22.46
CA PRO A 225 3.60 17.09 21.69
C PRO A 225 4.23 18.24 20.90
N ASP A 226 5.29 18.86 21.39
CA ASP A 226 5.94 19.99 20.74
C ASP A 226 6.66 19.53 19.46
N ALA A 227 7.40 18.43 19.54
CA ALA A 227 8.02 17.82 18.36
C ALA A 227 6.96 17.31 17.37
N ALA A 228 5.85 16.74 17.84
CA ALA A 228 4.75 16.30 16.99
C ALA A 228 4.13 17.47 16.22
N LEU A 229 3.84 18.58 16.87
CA LEU A 229 3.34 19.79 16.22
C LEU A 229 4.33 20.36 15.21
N TYR A 230 5.62 20.42 15.56
CA TYR A 230 6.66 20.89 14.67
C TYR A 230 6.75 20.07 13.39
N TYR A 231 6.80 18.73 13.50
CA TYR A 231 6.88 17.86 12.33
C TYR A 231 5.58 17.83 11.53
N LEU A 232 4.40 17.96 12.18
CA LEU A 232 3.12 18.12 11.50
C LEU A 232 3.14 19.33 10.55
N VAL A 233 3.50 20.52 11.07
CA VAL A 233 3.55 21.75 10.28
C VAL A 233 4.57 21.60 9.16
N ARG A 234 5.76 21.08 9.42
CA ARG A 234 6.78 20.84 8.40
C ARG A 234 6.30 19.92 7.27
N MET A 235 5.51 18.86 7.59
CA MET A 235 4.93 17.98 6.57
C MET A 235 3.92 18.74 5.70
N ILE A 236 3.04 19.54 6.31
CA ILE A 236 2.05 20.35 5.58
C ILE A 236 2.73 21.37 4.68
N ASP A 237 3.74 22.09 5.20
CA ASP A 237 4.50 23.10 4.43
C ASP A 237 5.30 22.46 3.28
N ALA A 238 5.74 21.22 3.45
CA ALA A 238 6.36 20.43 2.40
C ALA A 238 5.37 19.91 1.33
N GLY A 239 4.05 20.15 1.52
CA GLY A 239 2.99 19.78 0.59
C GLY A 239 2.47 18.35 0.78
N GLU A 240 2.63 17.76 1.98
CA GLU A 240 2.06 16.47 2.30
C GLU A 240 0.53 16.51 2.29
N ASP A 241 -0.11 15.45 1.81
CA ASP A 241 -1.55 15.31 1.84
C ASP A 241 -2.03 15.18 3.32
N PRO A 242 -2.86 16.10 3.84
CA PRO A 242 -3.40 16.03 5.19
C PRO A 242 -4.10 14.71 5.50
N ARG A 243 -4.70 14.07 4.49
CA ARG A 243 -5.34 12.75 4.59
C ARG A 243 -4.34 11.64 4.88
N PHE A 244 -3.15 11.74 4.30
CA PHE A 244 -2.07 10.79 4.60
C PHE A 244 -1.65 10.90 6.07
N ILE A 245 -1.46 12.13 6.58
CA ILE A 245 -1.10 12.38 7.98
C ILE A 245 -2.19 11.82 8.91
N ALA A 246 -3.47 12.13 8.62
CA ALA A 246 -4.61 11.62 9.38
C ALA A 246 -4.63 10.08 9.43
N ARG A 247 -4.42 9.39 8.30
CA ARG A 247 -4.32 7.91 8.26
C ARG A 247 -3.21 7.38 9.15
N ARG A 248 -2.05 8.03 9.17
CA ARG A 248 -0.93 7.63 10.05
C ARG A 248 -1.29 7.77 11.53
N MET A 249 -2.04 8.81 11.90
CA MET A 249 -2.54 9.01 13.26
C MET A 249 -3.57 7.94 13.66
N VAL A 250 -4.48 7.55 12.78
CA VAL A 250 -5.45 6.46 13.02
C VAL A 250 -4.72 5.12 13.24
N ILE A 251 -3.68 4.84 12.45
CA ILE A 251 -2.86 3.63 12.63
C ILE A 251 -2.16 3.66 14.00
N LEU A 252 -1.50 4.77 14.35
CA LEU A 252 -0.80 4.94 15.63
C LEU A 252 -1.76 4.79 16.83
N ALA A 253 -2.97 5.35 16.74
CA ALA A 253 -3.98 5.23 17.78
C ALA A 253 -4.32 3.76 18.09
N SER A 254 -4.34 2.89 17.07
CA SER A 254 -4.61 1.45 17.24
C SER A 254 -3.36 0.64 17.60
N GLU A 255 -2.19 1.02 17.05
CA GLU A 255 -0.92 0.28 17.18
C GLU A 255 -0.21 0.60 18.51
N ASP A 256 -0.11 1.89 18.85
CA ASP A 256 0.74 2.37 19.95
C ASP A 256 -0.04 2.81 21.19
N VAL A 257 -1.32 3.22 21.06
CA VAL A 257 -2.19 3.59 22.19
C VAL A 257 -3.11 2.43 22.56
N GLY A 258 -3.80 1.86 21.58
CA GLY A 258 -4.68 0.71 21.78
C GLY A 258 -5.72 0.92 22.86
N LEU A 259 -5.84 -0.07 23.75
CA LEU A 259 -6.81 -0.05 24.85
C LEU A 259 -6.31 0.66 26.13
N ALA A 260 -5.08 1.18 26.11
CA ALA A 260 -4.65 2.07 27.19
C ALA A 260 -5.53 3.33 27.24
N ASP A 261 -5.91 3.84 26.04
CA ASP A 261 -6.93 4.89 25.92
C ASP A 261 -7.78 4.70 24.65
N PRO A 262 -8.97 4.07 24.75
CA PRO A 262 -9.86 3.84 23.62
C PRO A 262 -10.35 5.11 22.90
N MET A 263 -10.30 6.28 23.57
CA MET A 263 -10.67 7.56 22.95
C MET A 263 -9.70 7.98 21.85
N ALA A 264 -8.46 7.53 21.90
CA ALA A 264 -7.44 7.89 20.93
C ALA A 264 -7.85 7.56 19.49
N LEU A 265 -8.42 6.38 19.27
CA LEU A 265 -8.92 5.97 17.95
C LEU A 265 -10.09 6.84 17.49
N LEU A 266 -11.02 7.17 18.37
CA LEU A 266 -12.18 8.03 18.06
C LEU A 266 -11.74 9.43 17.67
N ILE A 267 -10.81 10.02 18.41
CA ILE A 267 -10.26 11.35 18.12
C ILE A 267 -9.49 11.36 16.80
N ALA A 268 -8.65 10.34 16.56
CA ALA A 268 -7.92 10.22 15.29
C ALA A 268 -8.87 10.08 14.09
N VAL A 269 -9.95 9.29 14.22
CA VAL A 269 -10.97 9.13 13.17
C VAL A 269 -11.77 10.41 12.98
N ALA A 270 -12.15 11.10 14.04
CA ALA A 270 -12.83 12.39 13.96
C ALA A 270 -11.97 13.44 13.24
N ALA A 271 -10.67 13.51 13.55
CA ALA A 271 -9.73 14.39 12.85
C ALA A 271 -9.60 14.02 11.35
N ALA A 272 -9.56 12.73 11.03
CA ALA A 272 -9.53 12.28 9.63
C ALA A 272 -10.79 12.69 8.87
N GLN A 273 -11.98 12.61 9.48
CA GLN A 273 -13.23 13.07 8.89
C GLN A 273 -13.25 14.60 8.75
N ALA A 274 -12.76 15.34 9.76
CA ALA A 274 -12.67 16.79 9.70
C ALA A 274 -11.77 17.26 8.53
N VAL A 275 -10.66 16.60 8.29
CA VAL A 275 -9.78 16.88 7.12
C VAL A 275 -10.53 16.80 5.79
N GLU A 276 -11.43 15.82 5.63
CA GLU A 276 -12.23 15.67 4.40
C GLU A 276 -13.28 16.77 4.23
N HIS A 277 -13.82 17.31 5.33
CA HIS A 277 -14.91 18.31 5.28
C HIS A 277 -14.40 19.75 5.30
N VAL A 278 -13.32 20.02 6.03
CA VAL A 278 -12.81 21.38 6.25
C VAL A 278 -11.80 21.78 5.18
N GLY A 279 -10.83 20.88 4.89
CA GLY A 279 -9.76 21.18 3.94
C GLY A 279 -8.67 22.13 4.50
N LEU A 280 -7.64 22.37 3.69
CA LEU A 280 -6.58 23.32 4.00
C LEU A 280 -7.05 24.77 3.77
N PRO A 281 -6.58 25.75 4.58
CA PRO A 281 -5.57 25.60 5.65
C PRO A 281 -6.13 25.19 7.01
N GLU A 282 -7.44 25.29 7.26
CA GLU A 282 -8.03 25.19 8.59
C GLU A 282 -7.98 23.79 9.19
N CYS A 283 -7.97 22.72 8.39
CA CYS A 283 -7.90 21.34 8.87
C CYS A 283 -6.60 21.03 9.64
N ILE A 284 -5.56 21.89 9.55
CA ILE A 284 -4.34 21.76 10.34
C ILE A 284 -4.66 21.79 11.85
N LEU A 285 -5.63 22.59 12.28
CA LEU A 285 -6.02 22.67 13.67
C LEU A 285 -6.59 21.36 14.18
N ASN A 286 -7.41 20.68 13.36
CA ASN A 286 -7.98 19.37 13.70
C ASN A 286 -6.88 18.29 13.82
N LEU A 287 -5.90 18.31 12.92
CA LEU A 287 -4.75 17.41 12.99
C LEU A 287 -3.87 17.71 14.21
N ALA A 288 -3.65 18.99 14.52
CA ALA A 288 -2.84 19.43 15.65
C ALA A 288 -3.47 19.01 16.99
N GLU A 289 -4.78 19.21 17.17
CA GLU A 289 -5.52 18.77 18.36
C GLU A 289 -5.37 17.26 18.58
N ALA A 290 -5.61 16.46 17.52
CA ALA A 290 -5.46 15.03 17.60
C ALA A 290 -3.99 14.60 17.84
N ALA A 291 -3.01 15.29 17.25
CA ALA A 291 -1.59 15.01 17.47
C ALA A 291 -1.19 15.26 18.93
N VAL A 292 -1.62 16.38 19.53
CA VAL A 292 -1.38 16.66 20.94
C VAL A 292 -2.02 15.58 21.82
N TYR A 293 -3.29 15.25 21.56
CA TYR A 293 -3.97 14.20 22.32
C TYR A 293 -3.23 12.86 22.25
N LEU A 294 -2.88 12.42 21.05
CA LEU A 294 -2.15 11.17 20.81
C LEU A 294 -0.76 11.18 21.44
N SER A 295 -0.14 12.36 21.59
CA SER A 295 1.16 12.48 22.26
C SER A 295 1.05 12.25 23.76
N VAL A 296 0.07 12.86 24.43
CA VAL A 296 -0.02 12.86 25.90
C VAL A 296 -0.75 11.65 26.48
N THR A 297 -1.50 10.90 25.66
CA THR A 297 -2.26 9.73 26.13
C THR A 297 -1.34 8.55 26.47
N PRO A 298 -1.70 7.65 27.42
CA PRO A 298 -0.94 6.45 27.73
C PRO A 298 -0.74 5.55 26.49
N LYS A 299 0.39 4.88 26.41
CA LYS A 299 0.75 4.02 25.26
C LYS A 299 0.66 2.55 25.63
N SER A 300 0.09 1.74 24.72
CA SER A 300 0.12 0.29 24.77
C SER A 300 0.06 -0.32 23.38
N ASN A 301 1.00 -1.18 23.07
CA ASN A 301 1.01 -1.99 21.87
C ASN A 301 0.50 -3.42 22.08
N ALA A 302 -0.21 -3.68 23.19
CA ALA A 302 -0.65 -5.02 23.58
C ALA A 302 -1.55 -5.66 22.52
N VAL A 303 -2.45 -4.89 21.89
CA VAL A 303 -3.31 -5.37 20.80
C VAL A 303 -2.49 -5.75 19.58
N TYR A 304 -1.54 -4.91 19.17
CA TYR A 304 -0.64 -5.18 18.04
C TYR A 304 0.16 -6.46 18.26
N ARG A 305 0.76 -6.64 19.43
CA ARG A 305 1.46 -7.87 19.83
C ARG A 305 0.53 -9.07 19.85
N GLY A 306 -0.69 -8.90 20.35
CA GLY A 306 -1.72 -9.94 20.38
C GLY A 306 -2.06 -10.46 18.98
N VAL A 307 -2.27 -9.56 18.02
CA VAL A 307 -2.50 -9.90 16.60
C VAL A 307 -1.30 -10.61 16.00
N SER A 308 -0.07 -10.17 16.29
CA SER A 308 1.16 -10.82 15.80
C SER A 308 1.29 -12.26 16.33
N ASN A 309 1.03 -12.47 17.64
CA ASN A 309 1.07 -13.78 18.27
C ASN A 309 -0.03 -14.71 17.72
N ALA A 310 -1.24 -14.19 17.52
CA ALA A 310 -2.34 -14.97 16.95
C ALA A 310 -2.03 -15.38 15.49
N ARG A 311 -1.45 -14.47 14.68
CA ARG A 311 -1.01 -14.78 13.30
C ARG A 311 0.06 -15.88 13.28
N LYS A 312 1.04 -15.83 14.20
CA LYS A 312 2.05 -16.87 14.33
C LYS A 312 1.42 -18.22 14.64
N ALA A 313 0.54 -18.29 15.65
CA ALA A 313 -0.16 -19.52 16.01
C ALA A 313 -1.02 -20.07 14.86
N ALA A 314 -1.72 -19.21 14.12
CA ALA A 314 -2.52 -19.61 12.96
C ALA A 314 -1.66 -20.21 11.83
N LYS A 315 -0.42 -19.70 11.63
CA LYS A 315 0.53 -20.27 10.66
C LYS A 315 1.17 -21.58 11.13
N GLU A 316 1.38 -21.73 12.44
CA GLU A 316 1.94 -22.96 13.03
C GLU A 316 0.93 -24.11 13.04
N HIS A 317 -0.37 -23.81 13.06
CA HIS A 317 -1.46 -24.79 13.14
C HIS A 317 -2.55 -24.53 12.08
N PRO A 318 -2.20 -24.58 10.77
CA PRO A 318 -3.16 -24.30 9.69
C PRO A 318 -4.30 -25.32 9.62
N GLU A 319 -4.09 -26.53 10.15
CA GLU A 319 -5.05 -27.64 10.22
C GLU A 319 -5.99 -27.56 11.42
N ALA A 320 -5.76 -26.63 12.36
CA ALA A 320 -6.56 -26.51 13.57
C ALA A 320 -8.01 -26.17 13.26
N GLN A 321 -8.90 -27.10 13.54
CA GLN A 321 -10.32 -26.96 13.25
C GLN A 321 -11.05 -26.16 14.33
N VAL A 322 -12.06 -25.41 13.91
CA VAL A 322 -12.99 -24.75 14.85
C VAL A 322 -13.69 -25.84 15.68
N PRO A 323 -13.73 -25.72 17.02
CA PRO A 323 -14.43 -26.66 17.87
C PRO A 323 -15.91 -26.88 17.46
N LEU A 324 -16.39 -28.10 17.48
CA LEU A 324 -17.76 -28.45 17.00
C LEU A 324 -18.84 -27.61 17.69
N LYS A 325 -18.70 -27.36 18.98
CA LYS A 325 -19.62 -26.54 19.78
C LYS A 325 -19.76 -25.08 19.29
N LEU A 326 -18.75 -24.54 18.56
CA LEU A 326 -18.76 -23.19 18.02
C LEU A 326 -19.26 -23.13 16.57
N ARG A 327 -19.53 -24.31 15.95
CA ARG A 327 -20.02 -24.35 14.57
C ARG A 327 -21.54 -24.30 14.57
N ASN A 328 -22.13 -23.44 13.71
CA ASN A 328 -23.58 -23.35 13.59
C ASN A 328 -24.13 -24.48 12.71
N PRO A 329 -25.12 -25.28 13.19
CA PRO A 329 -25.78 -26.30 12.39
C PRO A 329 -26.78 -25.67 11.44
N VAL A 330 -26.42 -25.54 10.14
CA VAL A 330 -27.32 -24.98 9.10
C VAL A 330 -28.28 -26.05 8.53
N THR A 331 -27.86 -27.31 8.58
CA THR A 331 -28.65 -28.45 8.08
C THR A 331 -28.91 -29.51 9.18
N LYS A 332 -29.92 -30.35 8.99
CA LYS A 332 -30.19 -31.49 9.92
C LYS A 332 -28.96 -32.39 10.06
N MET A 333 -28.29 -32.68 8.96
CA MET A 333 -27.09 -33.51 8.93
C MET A 333 -25.94 -32.90 9.76
N MET A 334 -25.75 -31.58 9.71
CA MET A 334 -24.73 -30.89 10.54
C MET A 334 -25.07 -30.99 12.04
N LYS A 335 -26.37 -30.96 12.38
CA LYS A 335 -26.83 -31.18 13.76
C LYS A 335 -26.53 -32.60 14.23
N GLU A 336 -26.73 -33.59 13.37
CA GLU A 336 -26.38 -34.99 13.64
C GLU A 336 -24.87 -35.21 13.80
N TRP A 337 -24.04 -34.35 13.18
CA TRP A 337 -22.58 -34.33 13.34
C TRP A 337 -22.12 -33.60 14.61
N GLY A 338 -23.02 -33.15 15.48
CA GLY A 338 -22.71 -32.51 16.76
C GLY A 338 -22.33 -31.04 16.63
N TYR A 339 -22.68 -30.36 15.52
CA TYR A 339 -22.46 -28.93 15.39
C TYR A 339 -23.32 -28.15 16.37
N GLY A 340 -22.68 -27.28 17.18
CA GLY A 340 -23.32 -26.47 18.22
C GLY A 340 -23.60 -27.25 19.51
N GLU A 341 -23.31 -28.55 19.57
CA GLU A 341 -23.56 -29.37 20.77
C GLU A 341 -22.60 -28.96 21.90
N GLY A 342 -23.19 -28.73 23.08
CA GLY A 342 -22.45 -28.34 24.27
C GLY A 342 -22.07 -26.87 24.31
N TYR A 343 -22.56 -26.02 23.39
CA TYR A 343 -22.36 -24.57 23.49
C TYR A 343 -23.21 -23.97 24.62
N LEU A 344 -22.56 -23.34 25.56
CA LEU A 344 -23.21 -22.63 26.65
C LEU A 344 -23.36 -21.16 26.28
N TYR A 345 -24.61 -20.70 26.18
CA TYR A 345 -24.90 -19.30 25.81
C TYR A 345 -24.64 -18.37 27.00
N PRO A 346 -23.63 -17.45 26.93
CA PRO A 346 -23.19 -16.69 28.11
C PRO A 346 -24.27 -15.85 28.79
N HIS A 347 -25.29 -15.40 28.07
CA HIS A 347 -26.39 -14.62 28.66
C HIS A 347 -27.21 -15.41 29.65
N ASP A 348 -27.33 -16.74 29.50
CA ASP A 348 -28.02 -17.63 30.42
C ASP A 348 -27.22 -17.87 31.72
N TYR A 349 -25.92 -17.45 31.71
CA TYR A 349 -24.96 -17.64 32.81
C TYR A 349 -24.43 -16.31 33.36
N GLY A 350 -25.21 -15.24 33.32
CA GLY A 350 -24.82 -13.94 33.85
C GLY A 350 -23.76 -13.21 33.02
N GLY A 351 -23.66 -13.54 31.72
CA GLY A 351 -22.80 -12.86 30.74
C GLY A 351 -21.39 -13.43 30.58
N PHE A 352 -21.04 -14.51 31.29
CA PHE A 352 -19.75 -15.17 31.16
C PHE A 352 -19.82 -16.68 31.42
N VAL A 353 -19.15 -17.44 30.58
CA VAL A 353 -18.92 -18.87 30.77
C VAL A 353 -17.43 -19.15 30.74
N LYS A 354 -16.91 -19.82 31.77
CA LYS A 354 -15.47 -20.13 31.87
C LYS A 354 -15.12 -21.34 31.02
N GLU A 355 -15.04 -21.14 29.74
CA GLU A 355 -14.82 -22.19 28.75
C GLU A 355 -13.84 -21.75 27.64
N SER A 356 -13.01 -22.68 27.12
CA SER A 356 -12.11 -22.39 26.01
C SER A 356 -12.86 -22.38 24.68
N TYR A 357 -12.63 -21.32 23.92
CA TYR A 357 -13.15 -21.14 22.54
C TYR A 357 -12.08 -21.37 21.48
N LEU A 358 -10.81 -21.56 21.87
CA LEU A 358 -9.74 -21.90 20.94
C LEU A 358 -9.79 -23.40 20.59
N PRO A 359 -9.25 -23.79 19.40
CA PRO A 359 -8.99 -25.19 19.08
C PRO A 359 -8.19 -25.89 20.18
N ASP A 360 -8.37 -27.19 20.34
CA ASP A 360 -7.74 -27.95 21.43
C ASP A 360 -6.21 -27.82 21.46
N VAL A 361 -5.58 -27.79 20.29
CA VAL A 361 -4.12 -27.59 20.15
C VAL A 361 -3.64 -26.22 20.68
N LEU A 362 -4.54 -25.25 20.81
CA LEU A 362 -4.29 -23.90 21.31
C LEU A 362 -4.96 -23.62 22.67
N LYS A 363 -5.54 -24.65 23.29
CA LYS A 363 -6.25 -24.51 24.57
C LYS A 363 -5.34 -23.90 25.64
N GLY A 364 -5.86 -22.87 26.33
CA GLY A 364 -5.11 -22.15 27.37
C GLY A 364 -4.12 -21.10 26.85
N ARG A 365 -3.84 -21.02 25.54
CA ARG A 365 -2.98 -19.95 25.00
C ARG A 365 -3.60 -18.57 25.22
N VAL A 366 -2.73 -17.61 25.53
CA VAL A 366 -3.07 -16.20 25.66
C VAL A 366 -2.31 -15.43 24.57
N PHE A 367 -3.02 -14.68 23.75
CA PHE A 367 -2.43 -13.85 22.71
C PHE A 367 -2.38 -12.36 23.11
N TYR A 368 -3.45 -11.89 23.77
CA TYR A 368 -3.56 -10.53 24.24
C TYR A 368 -3.09 -10.43 25.71
N HIS A 369 -2.00 -9.72 25.92
CA HIS A 369 -1.43 -9.46 27.25
C HIS A 369 -1.56 -7.96 27.53
N PRO A 370 -2.64 -7.52 28.20
CA PRO A 370 -2.84 -6.11 28.52
C PRO A 370 -1.74 -5.59 29.43
N THR A 371 -1.40 -4.32 29.26
CA THR A 371 -0.43 -3.61 30.11
C THR A 371 -1.10 -3.10 31.40
N ASN A 372 -0.30 -2.45 32.26
CA ASN A 372 -0.82 -1.76 33.44
C ASN A 372 -1.05 -0.26 33.20
N PHE A 373 -1.02 0.19 31.93
CA PHE A 373 -1.17 1.60 31.59
C PHE A 373 -2.62 1.93 31.25
N GLY A 374 -3.06 3.12 31.66
CA GLY A 374 -4.37 3.64 31.35
C GLY A 374 -5.51 2.69 31.72
N LYS A 375 -6.47 2.51 30.81
CA LYS A 375 -7.63 1.62 31.01
C LYS A 375 -7.30 0.12 30.94
N GLU A 376 -6.15 -0.26 30.40
CA GLU A 376 -5.75 -1.68 30.37
C GLU A 376 -5.53 -2.27 31.75
N LYS A 377 -5.22 -1.46 32.78
CA LYS A 377 -5.18 -1.93 34.18
C LYS A 377 -6.50 -2.57 34.61
N GLN A 378 -7.62 -1.90 34.32
CA GLN A 378 -8.95 -2.41 34.64
C GLN A 378 -9.31 -3.67 33.80
N ILE A 379 -8.88 -3.70 32.54
CA ILE A 379 -9.02 -4.85 31.67
C ILE A 379 -8.25 -6.05 32.24
N THR A 380 -7.01 -5.84 32.69
CA THR A 380 -6.18 -6.88 33.31
C THR A 380 -6.88 -7.49 34.55
N GLU A 381 -7.36 -6.65 35.44
CA GLU A 381 -8.05 -7.08 36.65
C GLU A 381 -9.33 -7.88 36.33
N ARG A 382 -10.11 -7.41 35.35
CA ARG A 382 -11.31 -8.12 34.86
C ARG A 382 -10.96 -9.48 34.27
N LEU A 383 -9.96 -9.57 33.39
CA LEU A 383 -9.55 -10.82 32.74
C LEU A 383 -9.00 -11.83 33.75
N LYS A 384 -8.17 -11.40 34.71
CA LYS A 384 -7.69 -12.26 35.79
C LYS A 384 -8.84 -12.88 36.55
N ARG A 385 -9.84 -12.09 36.95
CA ARG A 385 -11.03 -12.59 37.68
C ARG A 385 -11.87 -13.57 36.87
N LEU A 386 -12.08 -13.29 35.59
CA LEU A 386 -12.92 -14.12 34.71
C LEU A 386 -12.25 -15.46 34.36
N TRP A 387 -10.95 -15.43 34.08
CA TRP A 387 -10.23 -16.56 33.51
C TRP A 387 -9.31 -17.29 34.50
N ASP A 388 -9.42 -16.97 35.79
CA ASP A 388 -8.61 -17.59 36.85
C ASP A 388 -8.54 -19.13 36.72
N GLY A 389 -7.31 -19.69 36.76
CA GLY A 389 -7.06 -21.13 36.58
C GLY A 389 -7.23 -21.70 35.16
N LEU A 390 -7.74 -20.91 34.18
CA LEU A 390 -7.87 -21.37 32.78
C LEU A 390 -6.91 -20.65 31.82
N LYS A 391 -6.69 -19.36 32.05
CA LYS A 391 -5.73 -18.52 31.29
C LYS A 391 -4.95 -17.64 32.23
N ASP A 392 -3.65 -17.55 32.06
CA ASP A 392 -2.79 -16.68 32.88
C ASP A 392 -2.64 -15.28 32.24
N TYR A 393 -3.32 -14.30 32.80
CA TYR A 393 -3.18 -12.88 32.50
C TYR A 393 -2.30 -12.14 33.52
N GLY A 394 -1.61 -12.89 34.42
CA GLY A 394 -0.77 -12.34 35.50
C GLY A 394 0.71 -12.21 35.15
N ASN A 395 1.19 -13.03 34.23
CA ASN A 395 2.62 -13.13 33.90
C ASN A 395 2.93 -12.28 32.65
N GLN A 396 3.45 -11.06 32.86
CA GLN A 396 3.89 -10.16 31.78
C GLN A 396 5.30 -10.49 31.26
N ASN A 397 5.97 -11.52 31.80
CA ASN A 397 7.35 -11.91 31.46
C ASN A 397 7.36 -13.26 30.71
N ARG A 398 6.93 -13.26 29.45
CA ARG A 398 7.38 -14.28 28.47
C ARG A 398 7.33 -13.74 27.04
#